data_5f0f4172ea94ba195cda114dfb19fe81
#
_entry.id   5f0f4172ea94ba195cda114dfb19fe81
#
_cell.length_a   1.000
_cell.length_b   1.000
_cell.length_c   1.000
_cell.angle_alpha   90.00
_cell.angle_beta   90.00
_cell.angle_gamma   90.00
#
_symmetry.space_group_name_H-M   'P 1'
#
loop_
_entity.id
_entity.type
_entity.pdbx_description
1 polymer ?
#
loop_
_entity_poly.entity_id
_entity_poly.type
_entity_poly.pdbx_seq_one_letter_code
_entity_poly.pdbx_strand_id
1 'polypeptide(L)'
;MDSADSFTRSLAGDSFNILVAAKRLGTSAGYITKLGKDPFESYLRGSFESEGIDIRHVLSSEIGGFNAVHFVTVKPDGDREFVYYRKGSAPSTISPEDLWEDYISNAKVMHCSGIAQAISPSSRKTVLRAAEIANQNDVLVSFDPNYR
;
A
#
# COMPACT_ATOMS: atom_id res chain seq x y z
N MET A 1 -17.74 7.52 16.89
CA MET A 1 -16.77 6.51 17.31
C MET A 1 -16.87 6.16 18.79
N ASP A 2 -17.19 7.13 19.63
CA ASP A 2 -17.19 6.99 21.10
C ASP A 2 -18.21 6.00 21.67
N SER A 3 -19.27 5.67 20.91
CA SER A 3 -20.33 4.73 21.32
C SER A 3 -20.27 3.37 20.59
N ALA A 4 -19.19 3.07 19.89
CA ALA A 4 -19.06 1.82 19.16
C ALA A 4 -18.55 0.72 20.08
N ASP A 5 -19.33 -0.35 20.25
CA ASP A 5 -18.95 -1.53 21.02
C ASP A 5 -18.10 -2.53 20.23
N SER A 6 -18.05 -2.41 18.91
CA SER A 6 -17.31 -3.31 18.03
C SER A 6 -16.88 -2.65 16.73
N PHE A 7 -15.84 -3.19 16.09
CA PHE A 7 -15.37 -2.82 14.78
C PHE A 7 -15.25 -4.04 13.87
N THR A 8 -15.68 -3.90 12.63
CA THR A 8 -15.46 -4.92 11.62
C THR A 8 -14.11 -4.72 10.97
N ARG A 9 -13.27 -5.75 10.97
CA ARG A 9 -11.97 -5.73 10.29
C ARG A 9 -12.17 -5.83 8.78
N SER A 10 -11.56 -4.91 8.05
CA SER A 10 -11.49 -4.95 6.58
C SER A 10 -10.12 -4.47 6.11
N LEU A 11 -9.78 -4.81 4.87
CA LEU A 11 -8.58 -4.32 4.20
C LEU A 11 -8.95 -3.18 3.26
N ALA A 12 -8.20 -2.09 3.34
CA ALA A 12 -8.31 -0.96 2.43
C ALA A 12 -6.94 -0.28 2.28
N GLY A 13 -6.78 0.40 1.18
CA GLY A 13 -5.58 1.19 0.85
C GLY A 13 -5.73 1.72 -0.57
N ASP A 14 -5.26 2.93 -0.83
CA ASP A 14 -5.39 3.57 -2.14
C ASP A 14 -4.76 2.71 -3.25
N SER A 15 -3.48 2.43 -3.15
CA SER A 15 -2.74 1.59 -4.11
C SER A 15 -3.24 0.15 -4.13
N PHE A 16 -3.58 -0.42 -2.97
CA PHE A 16 -4.13 -1.77 -2.89
C PHE A 16 -5.47 -1.89 -3.62
N ASN A 17 -6.37 -0.91 -3.47
CA ASN A 17 -7.66 -0.92 -4.15
C ASN A 17 -7.50 -0.92 -5.68
N ILE A 18 -6.51 -0.22 -6.20
CA ILE A 18 -6.17 -0.20 -7.64
C ILE A 18 -5.68 -1.59 -8.10
N LEU A 19 -4.81 -2.24 -7.31
CA LEU A 19 -4.33 -3.59 -7.63
C LEU A 19 -5.46 -4.60 -7.66
N VAL A 20 -6.38 -4.55 -6.68
CA VAL A 20 -7.58 -5.42 -6.65
C VAL A 20 -8.46 -5.18 -7.88
N ALA A 21 -8.71 -3.91 -8.22
CA ALA A 21 -9.51 -3.56 -9.39
C ALA A 21 -8.86 -4.08 -10.68
N ALA A 22 -7.56 -3.84 -10.88
CA ALA A 22 -6.80 -4.33 -12.03
C ALA A 22 -6.83 -5.87 -12.11
N LYS A 23 -6.64 -6.54 -10.97
CA LYS A 23 -6.66 -8.01 -10.90
C LYS A 23 -8.02 -8.60 -11.27
N ARG A 24 -9.10 -8.02 -10.74
CA ARG A 24 -10.47 -8.45 -11.05
C ARG A 24 -10.88 -8.18 -12.50
N LEU A 25 -10.21 -7.23 -13.17
CA LEU A 25 -10.34 -6.97 -14.61
C LEU A 25 -9.41 -7.84 -15.48
N GLY A 26 -8.73 -8.84 -14.89
CA GLY A 26 -7.92 -9.82 -15.61
C GLY A 26 -6.45 -9.44 -15.82
N THR A 27 -5.97 -8.35 -15.21
CA THR A 27 -4.57 -7.93 -15.31
C THR A 27 -3.72 -8.64 -14.24
N SER A 28 -2.49 -9.02 -14.58
CA SER A 28 -1.52 -9.44 -13.57
C SER A 28 -1.11 -8.22 -12.73
N ALA A 29 -1.11 -8.37 -11.40
CA ALA A 29 -0.78 -7.29 -10.48
C ALA A 29 0.16 -7.80 -9.39
N GLY A 30 1.12 -6.96 -9.01
CA GLY A 30 2.03 -7.22 -7.91
C GLY A 30 2.18 -6.01 -7.02
N TYR A 31 2.53 -6.24 -5.76
CA TYR A 31 2.56 -5.20 -4.74
C TYR A 31 3.94 -5.07 -4.12
N ILE A 32 4.48 -3.85 -4.16
CA ILE A 32 5.69 -3.48 -3.42
C ILE A 32 5.26 -2.68 -2.19
N THR A 33 5.45 -3.25 -1.02
CA THR A 33 5.14 -2.61 0.26
C THR A 33 5.91 -3.29 1.40
N LYS A 34 5.84 -2.72 2.59
CA LYS A 34 6.42 -3.30 3.80
C LYS A 34 5.32 -3.48 4.86
N LEU A 35 5.25 -4.66 5.47
CA LEU A 35 4.31 -4.99 6.54
C LEU A 35 5.04 -5.06 7.89
N GLY A 36 4.33 -4.69 8.95
CA GLY A 36 4.78 -4.86 10.32
C GLY A 36 4.57 -6.29 10.80
N LYS A 37 5.47 -6.75 11.67
CA LYS A 37 5.35 -8.06 12.36
C LYS A 37 4.40 -7.96 13.55
N ASP A 38 3.14 -7.64 13.27
CA ASP A 38 2.06 -7.59 14.25
C ASP A 38 0.97 -8.60 13.89
N PRO A 39 -0.08 -8.79 14.72
CA PRO A 39 -1.15 -9.76 14.44
C PRO A 39 -1.93 -9.52 13.14
N PHE A 40 -1.75 -8.38 12.47
CA PHE A 40 -2.41 -8.11 11.19
C PHE A 40 -1.61 -8.62 9.98
N GLU A 41 -0.31 -8.91 10.09
CA GLU A 41 0.53 -9.30 8.95
C GLU A 41 -0.04 -10.51 8.20
N SER A 42 -0.38 -11.58 8.91
CA SER A 42 -0.91 -12.80 8.30
C SER A 42 -2.25 -12.56 7.58
N TYR A 43 -3.10 -11.74 8.17
CA TYR A 43 -4.36 -11.34 7.55
C TYR A 43 -4.15 -10.54 6.26
N LEU A 44 -3.23 -9.60 6.27
CA LEU A 44 -2.92 -8.77 5.11
C LEU A 44 -2.34 -9.62 3.97
N ARG A 45 -1.36 -10.48 4.26
CA ARG A 45 -0.78 -11.40 3.26
C ARG A 45 -1.84 -12.33 2.67
N GLY A 46 -2.61 -13.00 3.50
CA GLY A 46 -3.69 -13.89 3.04
C GLY A 46 -4.75 -13.15 2.21
N SER A 47 -5.04 -11.90 2.54
CA SER A 47 -5.96 -11.06 1.76
C SER A 47 -5.37 -10.70 0.39
N PHE A 48 -4.08 -10.38 0.30
CA PHE A 48 -3.41 -10.11 -0.99
C PHE A 48 -3.40 -11.36 -1.87
N GLU A 49 -3.05 -12.51 -1.30
CA GLU A 49 -3.03 -13.80 -2.00
C GLU A 49 -4.42 -14.22 -2.48
N SER A 50 -5.46 -14.03 -1.67
CA SER A 50 -6.84 -14.36 -2.05
C SER A 50 -7.37 -13.54 -3.23
N GLU A 51 -6.86 -12.32 -3.42
CA GLU A 51 -7.11 -11.51 -4.62
C GLU A 51 -6.17 -11.88 -5.79
N GLY A 52 -5.26 -12.82 -5.60
CA GLY A 52 -4.30 -13.28 -6.61
C GLY A 52 -3.22 -12.25 -6.94
N ILE A 53 -2.91 -11.36 -6.01
CA ILE A 53 -1.84 -10.35 -6.14
C ILE A 53 -0.50 -11.04 -5.86
N ASP A 54 0.51 -10.75 -6.68
CA ASP A 54 1.88 -11.20 -6.45
C ASP A 54 2.47 -10.46 -5.26
N ILE A 55 2.82 -11.22 -4.21
CA ILE A 55 3.33 -10.69 -2.94
C ILE A 55 4.84 -10.91 -2.75
N ARG A 56 5.58 -11.34 -3.77
CA ARG A 56 7.03 -11.60 -3.65
C ARG A 56 7.83 -10.40 -3.15
N HIS A 57 7.32 -9.19 -3.36
CA HIS A 57 7.92 -7.93 -2.90
C HIS A 57 7.11 -7.23 -1.82
N VAL A 58 6.27 -7.99 -1.10
CA VAL A 58 5.69 -7.57 0.16
C VAL A 58 6.65 -7.95 1.27
N LEU A 59 7.44 -6.99 1.71
CA LEU A 59 8.48 -7.19 2.71
C LEU A 59 7.90 -7.25 4.12
N SER A 60 8.59 -7.91 5.05
CA SER A 60 8.32 -7.81 6.49
C SER A 60 9.32 -6.89 7.14
N SER A 61 8.87 -6.07 8.07
CA SER A 61 9.76 -5.28 8.93
C SER A 61 10.62 -6.20 9.80
N GLU A 62 11.93 -5.96 9.86
CA GLU A 62 12.84 -6.77 10.70
C GLU A 62 12.66 -6.49 12.19
N ILE A 63 12.33 -5.27 12.57
CA ILE A 63 12.21 -4.83 13.96
C ILE A 63 10.79 -4.29 14.19
N GLY A 64 9.96 -5.07 14.89
CA GLY A 64 8.77 -4.63 15.64
C GLY A 64 7.85 -3.58 14.99
N GLY A 65 7.87 -3.47 13.67
CA GLY A 65 7.01 -2.53 12.97
C GLY A 65 5.56 -2.94 13.09
N PHE A 66 4.65 -1.97 13.16
CA PHE A 66 3.22 -2.20 13.14
C PHE A 66 2.63 -1.86 11.77
N ASN A 67 1.50 -2.48 11.43
CA ASN A 67 0.76 -2.16 10.22
C ASN A 67 -0.08 -0.90 10.40
N ALA A 68 -0.21 -0.11 9.34
CA ALA A 68 -1.06 1.07 9.38
C ALA A 68 -2.53 0.67 9.55
N VAL A 69 -3.22 1.33 10.48
CA VAL A 69 -4.64 1.11 10.75
C VAL A 69 -5.39 2.43 10.63
N HIS A 70 -6.59 2.38 10.14
CA HIS A 70 -7.53 3.49 10.26
C HIS A 70 -8.90 2.99 10.68
N PHE A 71 -9.62 3.80 11.41
CA PHE A 71 -11.00 3.56 11.77
C PHE A 71 -11.90 4.45 10.93
N VAL A 72 -13.04 3.91 10.51
CA VAL A 72 -14.03 4.64 9.74
C VAL A 72 -15.36 4.54 10.47
N THR A 73 -16.00 5.68 10.71
CA THR A 73 -17.36 5.75 11.20
C THR A 73 -18.25 6.37 10.11
N VAL A 74 -19.37 5.73 9.84
CA VAL A 74 -20.40 6.28 8.97
C VAL A 74 -21.40 7.00 9.86
N LYS A 75 -21.58 8.30 9.63
CA LYS A 75 -22.55 9.13 10.37
C LYS A 75 -23.98 8.88 9.87
N PRO A 76 -25.01 9.26 10.63
CA PRO A 76 -26.40 9.10 10.19
C PRO A 76 -26.76 9.80 8.87
N ASP A 77 -26.05 10.86 8.52
CA ASP A 77 -26.19 11.61 7.26
C ASP A 77 -25.45 10.94 6.08
N GLY A 78 -24.75 9.82 6.32
CA GLY A 78 -23.95 9.10 5.34
C GLY A 78 -22.50 9.60 5.21
N ASP A 79 -22.13 10.66 5.91
CA ASP A 79 -20.78 11.18 5.94
C ASP A 79 -19.83 10.21 6.67
N ARG A 80 -18.54 10.25 6.32
CA ARG A 80 -17.53 9.36 6.89
C ARG A 80 -16.50 10.13 7.67
N GLU A 81 -16.22 9.66 8.87
CA GLU A 81 -15.15 10.16 9.70
C GLU A 81 -14.01 9.12 9.76
N PHE A 82 -12.78 9.60 9.60
CA PHE A 82 -11.59 8.75 9.58
C PHE A 82 -10.62 9.13 10.69
N VAL A 83 -10.11 8.13 11.39
CA VAL A 83 -8.99 8.28 12.33
C VAL A 83 -7.86 7.38 11.88
N TYR A 84 -6.67 7.97 11.65
CA TYR A 84 -5.53 7.27 11.06
C TYR A 84 -4.41 7.03 12.08
N TYR A 85 -3.96 5.80 12.18
CA TYR A 85 -2.77 5.36 12.91
C TYR A 85 -1.76 4.79 11.91
N ARG A 86 -1.01 5.67 11.22
CA ARG A 86 -0.07 5.26 10.16
C ARG A 86 1.33 5.86 10.27
N LYS A 87 1.50 6.93 11.07
CA LYS A 87 2.81 7.55 11.27
C LYS A 87 3.75 6.58 11.97
N GLY A 88 4.91 6.31 11.38
CA GLY A 88 5.86 5.33 11.92
C GLY A 88 5.50 3.86 11.68
N SER A 89 4.44 3.57 10.91
CA SER A 89 4.09 2.20 10.51
C SER A 89 5.11 1.61 9.53
N ALA A 90 5.14 0.30 9.38
CA ALA A 90 6.08 -0.40 8.51
C ALA A 90 6.10 0.12 7.06
N PRO A 91 4.96 0.41 6.39
CA PRO A 91 4.98 1.04 5.07
C PRO A 91 5.72 2.38 5.02
N SER A 92 5.75 3.14 6.13
CA SER A 92 6.49 4.41 6.19
C SER A 92 8.01 4.25 6.26
N THR A 93 8.50 3.03 6.49
CA THR A 93 9.93 2.71 6.59
C THR A 93 10.50 2.11 5.30
N ILE A 94 9.67 1.96 4.26
CA ILE A 94 10.17 1.50 2.97
C ILE A 94 11.24 2.45 2.43
N SER A 95 12.31 1.89 1.87
CA SER A 95 13.47 2.63 1.39
C SER A 95 13.83 2.25 -0.05
N PRO A 96 14.63 3.04 -0.78
CA PRO A 96 15.07 2.69 -2.12
C PRO A 96 15.81 1.35 -2.20
N GLU A 97 16.48 0.94 -1.13
CA GLU A 97 17.21 -0.33 -0.99
C GLU A 97 16.26 -1.55 -0.95
N ASP A 98 15.00 -1.32 -0.64
CA ASP A 98 13.93 -2.34 -0.64
C ASP A 98 13.38 -2.62 -2.05
N LEU A 99 13.79 -1.85 -3.07
CA LEU A 99 13.35 -2.02 -4.46
C LEU A 99 14.16 -3.08 -5.19
N TRP A 100 13.47 -3.89 -5.97
CA TRP A 100 14.08 -4.84 -6.91
C TRP A 100 13.90 -4.30 -8.33
N GLU A 101 14.98 -3.83 -8.93
CA GLU A 101 14.95 -3.18 -10.25
C GLU A 101 14.38 -4.09 -11.33
N ASP A 102 14.78 -5.37 -11.35
CA ASP A 102 14.26 -6.34 -12.31
C ASP A 102 12.75 -6.55 -12.21
N TYR A 103 12.17 -6.42 -11.01
CA TYR A 103 10.73 -6.56 -10.83
C TYR A 103 9.96 -5.38 -11.42
N ILE A 104 10.50 -4.19 -11.28
CA ILE A 104 9.91 -2.97 -11.83
C ILE A 104 10.11 -2.94 -13.36
N SER A 105 11.33 -3.23 -13.84
CA SER A 105 11.67 -3.17 -15.27
C SER A 105 10.92 -4.19 -16.14
N ASN A 106 10.46 -5.29 -15.55
CA ASN A 106 9.65 -6.29 -16.24
C ASN A 106 8.13 -6.00 -16.19
N ALA A 107 7.71 -4.92 -15.55
CA ALA A 107 6.32 -4.52 -15.54
C ALA A 107 5.93 -3.77 -16.83
N LYS A 108 4.63 -3.74 -17.16
CA LYS A 108 4.10 -2.87 -18.21
C LYS A 108 3.74 -1.48 -17.68
N VAL A 109 3.29 -1.45 -16.42
CA VAL A 109 2.87 -0.22 -15.74
C VAL A 109 3.33 -0.29 -14.29
N MET A 110 3.93 0.77 -13.80
CA MET A 110 4.20 1.04 -12.39
C MET A 110 3.22 2.09 -11.90
N HIS A 111 2.41 1.75 -10.88
CA HIS A 111 1.47 2.69 -10.28
C HIS A 111 1.97 3.16 -8.92
N CYS A 112 1.84 4.46 -8.66
CA CYS A 112 2.12 5.04 -7.35
C CYS A 112 1.15 6.19 -7.02
N SER A 113 1.10 6.57 -5.74
CA SER A 113 0.19 7.61 -5.28
C SER A 113 0.90 8.71 -4.48
N GLY A 114 0.25 9.87 -4.41
CA GLY A 114 0.68 10.98 -3.56
C GLY A 114 0.65 10.62 -2.07
N ILE A 115 -0.23 9.70 -1.65
CA ILE A 115 -0.24 9.20 -0.26
C ILE A 115 1.05 8.44 0.05
N ALA A 116 1.51 7.57 -0.86
CA ALA A 116 2.77 6.87 -0.67
C ALA A 116 3.96 7.84 -0.56
N GLN A 117 3.94 8.94 -1.30
CA GLN A 117 4.97 9.98 -1.17
C GLN A 117 4.86 10.80 0.15
N ALA A 118 3.65 10.97 0.66
CA ALA A 118 3.39 11.81 1.84
C ALA A 118 3.61 11.08 3.19
N ILE A 119 3.64 9.76 3.20
CA ILE A 119 3.69 8.97 4.45
C ILE A 119 5.01 9.15 5.20
N SER A 120 6.14 9.29 4.49
CA SER A 120 7.45 9.58 5.07
C SER A 120 8.45 10.09 4.01
N PRO A 121 9.56 10.76 4.43
CA PRO A 121 10.66 11.11 3.52
C PRO A 121 11.30 9.89 2.84
N SER A 122 11.42 8.76 3.54
CA SER A 122 11.96 7.51 3.01
C SER A 122 11.05 6.96 1.90
N SER A 123 9.76 6.82 2.17
CA SER A 123 8.78 6.35 1.18
C SER A 123 8.74 7.25 -0.05
N ARG A 124 8.84 8.59 0.13
CA ARG A 124 8.93 9.52 -0.99
C ARG A 124 10.14 9.23 -1.89
N LYS A 125 11.33 9.05 -1.30
CA LYS A 125 12.55 8.70 -2.04
C LYS A 125 12.39 7.39 -2.78
N THR A 126 11.75 6.40 -2.15
CA THR A 126 11.48 5.08 -2.73
C THR A 126 10.56 5.19 -3.95
N VAL A 127 9.46 5.94 -3.84
CA VAL A 127 8.53 6.14 -4.97
C VAL A 127 9.23 6.85 -6.14
N LEU A 128 10.03 7.88 -5.87
CA LEU A 128 10.78 8.58 -6.90
C LEU A 128 11.81 7.66 -7.57
N ARG A 129 12.55 6.86 -6.79
CA ARG A 129 13.50 5.88 -7.34
C ARG A 129 12.80 4.81 -8.17
N ALA A 130 11.64 4.31 -7.73
CA ALA A 130 10.86 3.36 -8.51
C ALA A 130 10.40 3.96 -9.86
N ALA A 131 9.98 5.22 -9.87
CA ALA A 131 9.62 5.93 -11.10
C ALA A 131 10.81 6.15 -12.03
N GLU A 132 12.00 6.43 -11.50
CA GLU A 132 13.24 6.51 -12.28
C GLU A 132 13.56 5.17 -12.95
N ILE A 133 13.52 4.06 -12.18
CA ILE A 133 13.73 2.71 -12.73
C ILE A 133 12.72 2.41 -13.85
N ALA A 134 11.45 2.70 -13.62
CA ALA A 134 10.40 2.52 -14.60
C ALA A 134 10.68 3.29 -15.89
N ASN A 135 10.99 4.58 -15.79
CA ASN A 135 11.29 5.44 -16.94
C ASN A 135 12.54 4.99 -17.70
N GLN A 136 13.58 4.51 -17.00
CA GLN A 136 14.82 4.01 -17.62
C GLN A 136 14.61 2.70 -18.41
N ASN A 137 13.50 2.00 -18.17
CA ASN A 137 13.17 0.70 -18.77
C ASN A 137 11.88 0.73 -19.59
N ASP A 138 11.44 1.90 -20.06
CA ASP A 138 10.23 2.07 -20.88
C ASP A 138 8.94 1.56 -20.22
N VAL A 139 8.89 1.47 -18.89
CA VAL A 139 7.71 1.10 -18.12
C VAL A 139 6.84 2.33 -17.91
N LEU A 140 5.56 2.23 -18.26
CA LEU A 140 4.62 3.33 -18.08
C LEU A 140 4.42 3.65 -16.60
N VAL A 141 4.58 4.91 -16.21
CA VAL A 141 4.31 5.37 -14.84
C VAL A 141 2.89 5.95 -14.76
N SER A 142 2.08 5.35 -13.91
CA SER A 142 0.74 5.83 -13.54
C SER A 142 0.80 6.48 -12.16
N PHE A 143 0.33 7.72 -12.05
CA PHE A 143 0.36 8.46 -10.80
C PHE A 143 -1.01 9.01 -10.43
N ASP A 144 -1.49 8.67 -9.22
CA ASP A 144 -2.65 9.32 -8.60
C ASP A 144 -2.16 10.31 -7.54
N PRO A 145 -2.32 11.62 -7.73
CA PRO A 145 -1.96 12.61 -6.71
C PRO A 145 -2.69 12.40 -5.39
N ASN A 146 -3.90 11.85 -5.44
CA ASN A 146 -4.79 11.61 -4.29
C ASN A 146 -4.84 12.84 -3.36
N TYR A 147 -4.90 14.03 -3.96
CA TYR A 147 -4.94 15.29 -3.25
C TYR A 147 -6.30 15.49 -2.60
N ARG A 148 -6.28 15.82 -1.29
CA ARG A 148 -7.50 16.07 -0.50
C ARG A 148 -7.38 17.35 0.31
#